data_481acdf8a8c652fa4afdaaaf22922f4c
#
_entry.id   481acdf8a8c652fa4afdaaaf22922f4c
#
_cell.length_a   1.000
_cell.length_b   1.000
_cell.length_c   1.000
_cell.angle_alpha   90.00
_cell.angle_beta   90.00
_cell.angle_gamma   90.00
#
_symmetry.space_group_name_H-M   'P 1'
#
loop_
_entity.id
_entity.type
_entity.pdbx_description
1 polymer ?
#
loop_
_entity_poly.entity_id
_entity_poly.type
_entity_poly.pdbx_seq_one_letter_code
_entity_poly.pdbx_strand_id
1 'polypeptide(L)'
;MSDPRLTAVRVLNRVLPGKGDGESLREVLRDFPLQGADGGLMRDICFGVCRHLRPLNHWLNQQLGKPLKASAQPVRLALLAGLYELWFSERPAHAIVNAYPQLCRKLKAPWAAGLSNAILRKASQLTLDQAVADASPNIRLSLPDWLFKRWQQDWPTDAETMAQANLQTPPFTLRVNRRQQQRAGAIAALGDGARPGELSPWSIYLSPARPVFQLPGFEQGALSVQDEAAQLPAEVLQCPPTGRILDACAAPGGKTGQLCEKFPDADVVALELEGKRLARIQENLARLGADITLLQGDASNPEEWWDGTPFDAILLDAPCSATGILRRQPDVKWHRKASDIPALVDLQARMLDALWPLLKPGGMLVYATCSVLRDENDHQVSAFLQRQPQARDVTPRPEGATMVSAGWQLFPQHHGPDGFYLACLRKESGALA
;
A
#
# COMPACT_ATOMS: atom_id res chain seq x y z
N MET A 1 25.01 20.39 3.14
CA MET A 1 24.30 19.13 2.82
C MET A 1 23.56 18.66 4.07
N SER A 2 22.28 18.30 3.97
CA SER A 2 21.53 17.77 5.11
C SER A 2 21.94 16.31 5.34
N ASP A 3 22.25 15.95 6.59
CA ASP A 3 22.62 14.58 6.98
C ASP A 3 21.41 13.64 6.80
N PRO A 4 21.46 12.60 5.94
CA PRO A 4 20.32 11.73 5.67
C PRO A 4 19.82 10.98 6.91
N ARG A 5 20.70 10.61 7.86
CA ARG A 5 20.32 9.97 9.12
C ARG A 5 19.58 10.93 10.05
N LEU A 6 20.05 12.19 10.14
CA LEU A 6 19.36 13.22 10.92
C LEU A 6 17.97 13.50 10.34
N THR A 7 17.88 13.56 9.02
CA THR A 7 16.60 13.75 8.33
C THR A 7 15.68 12.55 8.54
N ALA A 8 16.18 11.32 8.45
CA ALA A 8 15.41 10.11 8.75
C ALA A 8 14.83 10.13 10.18
N VAL A 9 15.61 10.53 11.18
CA VAL A 9 15.11 10.66 12.55
C VAL A 9 14.01 11.72 12.66
N ARG A 10 14.12 12.85 11.95
CA ARG A 10 13.05 13.88 11.92
C ARG A 10 11.77 13.37 11.27
N VAL A 11 11.87 12.66 10.15
CA VAL A 11 10.75 11.99 9.49
C VAL A 11 10.10 10.98 10.45
N LEU A 12 10.89 10.07 10.99
CA LEU A 12 10.41 9.03 11.92
C LEU A 12 9.75 9.63 13.17
N ASN A 13 10.21 10.79 13.64
CA ASN A 13 9.62 11.44 14.81
C ASN A 13 8.20 11.99 14.56
N ARG A 14 7.87 12.31 13.31
CA ARG A 14 6.49 12.66 12.91
C ARG A 14 5.64 11.40 12.67
N VAL A 15 6.23 10.39 12.08
CA VAL A 15 5.54 9.12 11.75
C VAL A 15 5.29 8.25 12.99
N LEU A 16 6.24 8.22 13.94
CA LEU A 16 6.23 7.43 15.16
C LEU A 16 6.47 8.34 16.39
N PRO A 17 5.58 9.26 16.72
CA PRO A 17 5.81 10.34 17.70
C PRO A 17 5.74 9.78 19.09
N GLY A 18 5.88 8.70 19.54
CA GLY A 18 5.88 8.17 20.92
C GLY A 18 4.66 8.53 21.79
N LYS A 19 3.94 9.61 21.44
CA LYS A 19 2.64 10.02 22.01
C LYS A 19 1.78 10.61 20.90
N GLY A 20 0.48 10.31 20.93
CA GLY A 20 -0.48 10.75 19.91
C GLY A 20 -0.42 9.92 18.63
N ASP A 21 -1.20 10.32 17.66
CA ASP A 21 -1.26 9.67 16.35
C ASP A 21 -0.12 10.19 15.46
N GLY A 22 0.48 9.28 14.70
CA GLY A 22 1.53 9.60 13.75
C GLY A 22 0.97 10.03 12.40
N GLU A 23 1.80 10.76 11.63
CA GLU A 23 1.50 11.15 10.26
C GLU A 23 1.91 10.05 9.28
N SER A 24 1.27 10.00 8.10
CA SER A 24 1.63 9.04 7.05
C SER A 24 3.09 9.23 6.60
N LEU A 25 3.86 8.14 6.56
CA LEU A 25 5.26 8.17 6.10
C LEU A 25 5.40 8.77 4.70
N ARG A 26 4.48 8.43 3.79
CA ARG A 26 4.49 8.96 2.42
C ARG A 26 4.27 10.46 2.35
N GLU A 27 3.43 11.00 3.22
CA GLU A 27 3.17 12.44 3.28
C GLU A 27 4.33 13.18 3.89
N VAL A 28 4.81 12.71 5.04
CA VAL A 28 5.96 13.32 5.72
C VAL A 28 7.20 13.36 4.84
N LEU A 29 7.47 12.30 4.05
CA LEU A 29 8.65 12.25 3.16
C LEU A 29 8.65 13.36 2.09
N ARG A 30 7.50 13.91 1.72
CA ARG A 30 7.42 15.04 0.76
C ARG A 30 7.97 16.34 1.31
N ASP A 31 7.89 16.52 2.62
CA ASP A 31 8.43 17.70 3.30
C ASP A 31 9.96 17.64 3.41
N PHE A 32 10.57 16.50 3.08
CA PHE A 32 12.01 16.27 3.14
C PHE A 32 12.59 15.81 1.80
N PRO A 33 12.65 16.68 0.78
CA PRO A 33 12.99 16.30 -0.60
C PRO A 33 14.50 16.07 -0.81
N LEU A 34 15.10 15.12 -0.08
CA LEU A 34 16.47 14.67 -0.35
C LEU A 34 16.50 13.80 -1.63
N GLN A 35 17.50 14.06 -2.48
CA GLN A 35 17.69 13.37 -3.74
C GLN A 35 18.96 12.51 -3.74
N GLY A 36 19.13 11.69 -4.77
CA GLY A 36 20.30 10.85 -4.95
C GLY A 36 20.50 9.84 -3.84
N ALA A 37 21.76 9.51 -3.56
CA ALA A 37 22.15 8.51 -2.56
C ALA A 37 21.69 8.88 -1.14
N ASP A 38 21.74 10.16 -0.76
CA ASP A 38 21.28 10.63 0.55
C ASP A 38 19.76 10.46 0.71
N GLY A 39 18.98 10.77 -0.33
CA GLY A 39 17.55 10.53 -0.34
C GLY A 39 17.19 9.04 -0.33
N GLY A 40 17.98 8.22 -1.00
CA GLY A 40 17.88 6.76 -0.95
C GLY A 40 18.08 6.22 0.46
N LEU A 41 19.17 6.61 1.12
CA LEU A 41 19.47 6.20 2.48
C LEU A 41 18.41 6.66 3.49
N MET A 42 17.97 7.92 3.40
CA MET A 42 16.92 8.43 4.28
C MET A 42 15.64 7.60 4.16
N ARG A 43 15.19 7.32 2.94
CA ARG A 43 13.99 6.51 2.69
C ARG A 43 14.18 5.07 3.17
N ASP A 44 15.31 4.45 2.88
CA ASP A 44 15.65 3.10 3.33
C ASP A 44 15.54 2.97 4.86
N ILE A 45 16.16 3.88 5.60
CA ILE A 45 16.06 3.92 7.07
C ILE A 45 14.59 4.09 7.53
N CYS A 46 13.85 5.03 6.94
CA CYS A 46 12.47 5.30 7.35
C CYS A 46 11.55 4.11 7.12
N PHE A 47 11.56 3.55 5.91
CA PHE A 47 10.76 2.37 5.59
C PHE A 47 11.19 1.14 6.39
N GLY A 48 12.50 0.96 6.55
CA GLY A 48 13.08 -0.18 7.25
C GLY A 48 12.76 -0.17 8.75
N VAL A 49 12.92 0.97 9.42
CA VAL A 49 12.55 1.10 10.84
C VAL A 49 11.05 0.86 11.03
N CYS A 50 10.18 1.42 10.19
CA CYS A 50 8.74 1.14 10.27
C CYS A 50 8.43 -0.33 10.00
N ARG A 51 9.12 -0.98 9.06
CA ARG A 51 8.91 -2.39 8.72
C ARG A 51 9.31 -3.32 9.86
N HIS A 52 10.43 -3.06 10.51
CA HIS A 52 11.02 -3.91 11.55
C HIS A 52 10.91 -3.33 12.97
N LEU A 53 9.95 -2.46 13.23
CA LEU A 53 9.87 -1.68 14.47
C LEU A 53 9.84 -2.54 15.74
N ARG A 54 9.08 -3.66 15.76
CA ARG A 54 8.95 -4.48 16.98
C ARG A 54 10.23 -5.24 17.33
N PRO A 55 10.88 -5.98 16.44
CA PRO A 55 12.15 -6.64 16.77
C PRO A 55 13.23 -5.64 17.17
N LEU A 56 13.34 -4.50 16.48
CA LEU A 56 14.28 -3.43 16.84
C LEU A 56 13.99 -2.89 18.26
N ASN A 57 12.74 -2.59 18.56
CA ASN A 57 12.33 -2.12 19.89
C ASN A 57 12.50 -3.18 20.97
N HIS A 58 12.19 -4.45 20.69
CA HIS A 58 12.33 -5.55 21.64
C HIS A 58 13.78 -5.63 22.13
N TRP A 59 14.72 -5.76 21.22
CA TRP A 59 16.13 -5.83 21.57
C TRP A 59 16.64 -4.54 22.24
N LEU A 60 16.28 -3.36 21.70
CA LEU A 60 16.68 -2.08 22.31
C LEU A 60 16.25 -1.96 23.75
N ASN A 61 14.99 -2.34 24.05
CA ASN A 61 14.45 -2.27 25.41
C ASN A 61 15.21 -3.18 26.39
N GLN A 62 15.70 -4.34 25.96
CA GLN A 62 16.53 -5.23 26.77
C GLN A 62 17.92 -4.62 27.09
N GLN A 63 18.45 -3.75 26.22
CA GLN A 63 19.74 -3.10 26.44
C GLN A 63 19.62 -1.83 27.30
N LEU A 64 18.45 -1.28 27.45
CA LEU A 64 18.20 -0.07 28.25
C LEU A 64 17.92 -0.48 29.70
N GLY A 65 18.77 -0.08 30.64
CA GLY A 65 18.54 -0.34 32.07
C GLY A 65 17.28 0.34 32.63
N LYS A 66 16.84 1.44 31.98
CA LYS A 66 15.57 2.12 32.24
C LYS A 66 14.99 2.66 30.92
N PRO A 67 13.65 2.69 30.75
CA PRO A 67 13.03 3.29 29.58
C PRO A 67 13.48 4.74 29.36
N LEU A 68 13.72 5.11 28.12
CA LEU A 68 14.02 6.49 27.76
C LEU A 68 12.78 7.38 28.00
N LYS A 69 12.99 8.57 28.53
CA LYS A 69 11.90 9.56 28.69
C LYS A 69 11.29 9.93 27.34
N ALA A 70 10.03 10.33 27.30
CA ALA A 70 9.36 10.77 26.08
C ALA A 70 10.09 11.91 25.35
N SER A 71 10.73 12.83 26.09
CA SER A 71 11.57 13.89 25.53
C SER A 71 12.83 13.39 24.80
N ALA A 72 13.22 12.14 25.03
CA ALA A 72 14.34 11.50 24.35
C ALA A 72 13.90 10.64 23.13
N GLN A 73 12.66 10.79 22.66
CA GLN A 73 12.16 10.08 21.48
C GLN A 73 13.09 10.19 20.25
N PRO A 74 13.66 11.37 19.89
CA PRO A 74 14.61 11.44 18.78
C PRO A 74 15.87 10.58 18.99
N VAL A 75 16.35 10.42 20.24
CA VAL A 75 17.47 9.52 20.56
C VAL A 75 17.05 8.07 20.39
N ARG A 76 15.85 7.70 20.84
CA ARG A 76 15.30 6.35 20.64
C ARG A 76 15.24 6.00 19.14
N LEU A 77 14.71 6.91 18.33
CA LEU A 77 14.61 6.73 16.88
C LEU A 77 15.99 6.65 16.21
N ALA A 78 16.97 7.41 16.68
CA ALA A 78 18.35 7.29 16.21
C ALA A 78 18.93 5.90 16.53
N LEU A 79 18.69 5.36 17.72
CA LEU A 79 19.12 4.01 18.08
C LEU A 79 18.44 2.94 17.21
N LEU A 80 17.13 3.04 16.97
CA LEU A 80 16.40 2.13 16.08
C LEU A 80 16.92 2.20 14.65
N ALA A 81 17.21 3.40 14.13
CA ALA A 81 17.81 3.59 12.82
C ALA A 81 19.23 2.96 12.73
N GLY A 82 20.05 3.09 13.78
CA GLY A 82 21.35 2.46 13.85
C GLY A 82 21.28 0.92 13.88
N LEU A 83 20.34 0.38 14.64
CA LEU A 83 20.08 -1.07 14.68
C LEU A 83 19.59 -1.58 13.31
N TYR A 84 18.70 -0.84 12.65
CA TYR A 84 18.25 -1.17 11.31
C TYR A 84 19.43 -1.21 10.31
N GLU A 85 20.26 -0.17 10.26
CA GLU A 85 21.41 -0.17 9.37
C GLU A 85 22.38 -1.32 9.67
N LEU A 86 22.63 -1.66 10.94
CA LEU A 86 23.52 -2.77 11.32
C LEU A 86 23.03 -4.13 10.85
N TRP A 87 21.73 -4.39 10.91
CA TRP A 87 21.18 -5.73 10.65
C TRP A 87 20.64 -5.91 9.22
N PHE A 88 20.39 -4.81 8.50
CA PHE A 88 19.71 -4.87 7.19
C PHE A 88 20.47 -4.16 6.06
N SER A 89 21.57 -3.43 6.35
CA SER A 89 22.35 -2.81 5.29
C SER A 89 23.70 -3.52 5.08
N GLU A 90 24.22 -3.40 3.87
CA GLU A 90 25.55 -3.91 3.52
C GLU A 90 26.69 -2.97 3.95
N ARG A 91 26.38 -1.90 4.69
CA ARG A 91 27.38 -0.92 5.12
C ARG A 91 28.27 -1.49 6.21
N PRO A 92 29.59 -1.14 6.20
CA PRO A 92 30.50 -1.60 7.24
C PRO A 92 30.03 -1.21 8.64
N ALA A 93 29.94 -2.19 9.55
CA ALA A 93 29.44 -2.00 10.90
C ALA A 93 30.18 -0.88 11.66
N HIS A 94 31.51 -0.76 11.49
CA HIS A 94 32.30 0.28 12.14
C HIS A 94 31.90 1.70 11.70
N ALA A 95 31.50 1.89 10.43
CA ALA A 95 31.03 3.18 9.93
C ALA A 95 29.69 3.56 10.54
N ILE A 96 28.77 2.59 10.70
CA ILE A 96 27.48 2.79 11.35
C ILE A 96 27.67 3.13 12.84
N VAL A 97 28.45 2.32 13.58
CA VAL A 97 28.73 2.54 15.01
C VAL A 97 29.34 3.92 15.27
N ASN A 98 30.19 4.43 14.39
CA ASN A 98 30.80 5.75 14.52
C ASN A 98 29.86 6.91 14.16
N ALA A 99 28.89 6.71 13.28
CA ALA A 99 27.97 7.77 12.80
C ALA A 99 26.95 8.19 13.85
N TYR A 100 26.36 7.26 14.58
CA TYR A 100 25.24 7.53 15.49
C TYR A 100 25.58 8.28 16.77
N PRO A 101 26.75 8.10 17.43
CA PRO A 101 27.18 8.98 18.50
C PRO A 101 27.31 10.46 18.07
N GLN A 102 27.74 10.70 16.83
CA GLN A 102 27.78 12.06 16.27
C GLN A 102 26.35 12.57 15.98
N LEU A 103 25.47 11.72 15.49
CA LEU A 103 24.06 12.04 15.31
C LEU A 103 23.39 12.46 16.62
N CYS A 104 23.66 11.77 17.73
CA CYS A 104 23.17 12.17 19.05
C CYS A 104 23.58 13.59 19.43
N ARG A 105 24.81 14.02 19.11
CA ARG A 105 25.26 15.41 19.34
C ARG A 105 24.47 16.40 18.47
N LYS A 106 24.24 16.08 17.19
CA LYS A 106 23.41 16.90 16.27
C LYS A 106 21.96 17.01 16.73
N LEU A 107 21.43 15.98 17.41
CA LEU A 107 20.11 15.98 18.04
C LEU A 107 20.06 16.73 19.36
N LYS A 108 21.12 17.45 19.73
CA LYS A 108 21.26 18.17 21.01
C LYS A 108 21.18 17.26 22.25
N ALA A 109 21.57 15.98 22.08
CA ALA A 109 21.59 14.97 23.12
C ALA A 109 23.01 14.36 23.29
N PRO A 110 24.07 15.15 23.61
CA PRO A 110 25.44 14.65 23.73
C PRO A 110 25.59 13.58 24.82
N TRP A 111 24.73 13.56 25.83
CA TRP A 111 24.65 12.53 26.85
C TRP A 111 24.39 11.13 26.29
N ALA A 112 23.72 11.04 25.16
CA ALA A 112 23.37 9.76 24.52
C ALA A 112 24.47 9.20 23.62
N ALA A 113 25.56 9.95 23.39
CA ALA A 113 26.61 9.48 22.47
C ALA A 113 27.35 8.23 22.98
N GLY A 114 27.67 8.18 24.27
CA GLY A 114 28.24 6.98 24.90
C GLY A 114 27.29 5.78 24.92
N LEU A 115 26.02 6.03 25.23
CA LEU A 115 24.96 5.02 25.20
C LEU A 115 24.79 4.44 23.80
N SER A 116 24.73 5.30 22.78
CA SER A 116 24.62 4.89 21.38
C SER A 116 25.79 4.01 20.94
N ASN A 117 27.02 4.43 21.27
CA ASN A 117 28.20 3.63 20.95
C ASN A 117 28.20 2.25 21.62
N ALA A 118 27.84 2.17 22.91
CA ALA A 118 27.76 0.91 23.64
C ALA A 118 26.71 -0.04 23.07
N ILE A 119 25.48 0.45 22.81
CA ILE A 119 24.39 -0.34 22.28
C ILE A 119 24.74 -0.85 20.86
N LEU A 120 25.17 0.03 19.95
CA LEU A 120 25.47 -0.36 18.57
C LEU A 120 26.68 -1.28 18.46
N ARG A 121 27.71 -1.12 19.30
CA ARG A 121 28.83 -2.09 19.38
C ARG A 121 28.36 -3.47 19.81
N LYS A 122 27.46 -3.55 20.78
CA LYS A 122 26.89 -4.84 21.22
C LYS A 122 26.05 -5.46 20.09
N ALA A 123 25.21 -4.66 19.42
CA ALA A 123 24.39 -5.10 18.30
C ALA A 123 25.23 -5.61 17.11
N SER A 124 26.37 -4.99 16.83
CA SER A 124 27.24 -5.39 15.72
C SER A 124 27.91 -6.77 15.89
N GLN A 125 27.80 -7.39 17.06
CA GLN A 125 28.29 -8.75 17.32
C GLN A 125 27.19 -9.83 17.16
N LEU A 126 25.96 -9.43 16.83
CA LEU A 126 24.81 -10.31 16.74
C LEU A 126 24.13 -10.19 15.39
N THR A 127 23.52 -11.29 14.93
CA THR A 127 22.50 -11.23 13.88
C THR A 127 21.16 -10.83 14.48
N LEU A 128 20.20 -10.41 13.62
CA LEU A 128 18.84 -10.13 14.09
C LEU A 128 18.22 -11.37 14.76
N ASP A 129 18.35 -12.55 14.16
CA ASP A 129 17.77 -13.79 14.69
C ASP A 129 18.29 -14.12 16.09
N GLN A 130 19.61 -13.92 16.32
CA GLN A 130 20.21 -14.04 17.66
C GLN A 130 19.65 -12.99 18.64
N ALA A 131 19.46 -11.77 18.16
CA ALA A 131 18.99 -10.65 18.96
C ALA A 131 17.52 -10.79 19.43
N VAL A 132 16.70 -11.57 18.71
CA VAL A 132 15.27 -11.77 18.97
C VAL A 132 14.89 -13.24 19.18
N ALA A 133 15.86 -14.08 19.54
CA ALA A 133 15.64 -15.53 19.69
C ALA A 133 14.57 -15.88 20.75
N ASP A 134 14.43 -15.06 21.80
CA ASP A 134 13.45 -15.18 22.87
C ASP A 134 12.11 -14.47 22.58
N ALA A 135 12.01 -13.76 21.47
CA ALA A 135 10.84 -12.96 21.13
C ALA A 135 9.67 -13.83 20.63
N SER A 136 8.45 -13.44 20.98
CA SER A 136 7.23 -14.06 20.44
C SER A 136 7.09 -13.87 18.93
N PRO A 137 6.33 -14.73 18.21
CA PRO A 137 6.18 -14.66 16.76
C PRO A 137 5.75 -13.28 16.23
N ASN A 138 4.76 -12.65 16.86
CA ASN A 138 4.27 -11.32 16.49
C ASN A 138 5.33 -10.21 16.61
N ILE A 139 6.31 -10.35 17.55
CA ILE A 139 7.46 -9.46 17.66
C ILE A 139 8.43 -9.72 16.52
N ARG A 140 8.83 -10.97 16.29
CA ARG A 140 9.74 -11.34 15.20
C ARG A 140 9.18 -10.94 13.83
N LEU A 141 7.88 -11.13 13.63
CA LEU A 141 7.14 -10.76 12.40
C LEU A 141 6.76 -9.27 12.35
N SER A 142 7.14 -8.49 13.36
CA SER A 142 6.91 -7.03 13.41
C SER A 142 5.46 -6.62 13.16
N LEU A 143 4.49 -7.32 13.77
CA LEU A 143 3.07 -7.01 13.68
C LEU A 143 2.49 -6.59 15.05
N PRO A 144 1.53 -5.64 15.09
CA PRO A 144 0.73 -5.40 16.30
C PRO A 144 0.00 -6.66 16.75
N ASP A 145 -0.18 -6.83 18.07
CA ASP A 145 -0.79 -8.04 18.65
C ASP A 145 -2.20 -8.30 18.09
N TRP A 146 -3.02 -7.23 18.00
CA TRP A 146 -4.38 -7.33 17.48
C TRP A 146 -4.41 -7.80 16.02
N LEU A 147 -3.50 -7.31 15.18
CA LEU A 147 -3.46 -7.64 13.77
C LEU A 147 -2.98 -9.07 13.54
N PHE A 148 -1.93 -9.49 14.25
CA PHE A 148 -1.43 -10.86 14.16
C PHE A 148 -2.48 -11.87 14.63
N LYS A 149 -3.14 -11.60 15.78
CA LYS A 149 -4.25 -12.43 16.26
C LYS A 149 -5.40 -12.50 15.27
N ARG A 150 -5.75 -11.35 14.64
CA ARG A 150 -6.81 -11.30 13.64
C ARG A 150 -6.45 -12.13 12.41
N TRP A 151 -5.23 -12.02 11.90
CA TRP A 151 -4.79 -12.84 10.76
C TRP A 151 -4.80 -14.33 11.08
N GLN A 152 -4.41 -14.74 12.28
CA GLN A 152 -4.49 -16.13 12.70
C GLN A 152 -5.93 -16.65 12.79
N GLN A 153 -6.90 -15.79 13.09
CA GLN A 153 -8.32 -16.14 13.10
C GLN A 153 -8.90 -16.22 11.68
N ASP A 154 -8.60 -15.24 10.83
CA ASP A 154 -9.13 -15.15 9.46
C ASP A 154 -8.45 -16.18 8.53
N TRP A 155 -7.14 -16.41 8.70
CA TRP A 155 -6.27 -17.18 7.80
C TRP A 155 -5.26 -18.02 8.58
N PRO A 156 -5.70 -19.06 9.30
CA PRO A 156 -4.83 -19.82 10.22
C PRO A 156 -3.63 -20.49 9.53
N THR A 157 -3.75 -20.87 8.27
CA THR A 157 -2.67 -21.49 7.48
C THR A 157 -1.73 -20.49 6.84
N ASP A 158 -2.19 -19.27 6.56
CA ASP A 158 -1.48 -18.28 5.73
C ASP A 158 -0.91 -17.11 6.53
N ALA A 159 -1.38 -16.92 7.76
CA ALA A 159 -1.05 -15.77 8.60
C ALA A 159 0.46 -15.54 8.77
N GLU A 160 1.24 -16.59 8.98
CA GLU A 160 2.68 -16.49 9.16
C GLU A 160 3.39 -16.16 7.84
N THR A 161 3.01 -16.82 6.73
CA THR A 161 3.56 -16.56 5.40
C THR A 161 3.27 -15.14 4.94
N MET A 162 2.03 -14.64 5.17
CA MET A 162 1.68 -13.23 4.92
C MET A 162 2.54 -12.28 5.73
N ALA A 163 2.76 -12.59 7.01
CA ALA A 163 3.57 -11.75 7.89
C ALA A 163 5.03 -11.70 7.46
N GLN A 164 5.60 -12.84 7.05
CA GLN A 164 6.96 -12.93 6.51
C GLN A 164 7.08 -12.13 5.21
N ALA A 165 6.12 -12.23 4.28
CA ALA A 165 6.09 -11.44 3.06
C ALA A 165 6.06 -9.93 3.31
N ASN A 166 5.39 -9.48 4.38
CA ASN A 166 5.34 -8.07 4.78
C ASN A 166 6.65 -7.53 5.38
N LEU A 167 7.59 -8.39 5.77
CA LEU A 167 8.94 -7.98 6.16
C LEU A 167 9.86 -7.72 4.97
N GLN A 168 9.47 -8.14 3.77
CA GLN A 168 10.27 -7.97 2.57
C GLN A 168 10.12 -6.56 1.97
N THR A 169 11.14 -6.13 1.24
CA THR A 169 11.01 -4.98 0.34
C THR A 169 10.06 -5.35 -0.79
N PRO A 170 9.02 -4.54 -1.05
CA PRO A 170 8.08 -4.84 -2.11
C PRO A 170 8.75 -4.84 -3.47
N PRO A 171 8.36 -5.73 -4.40
CA PRO A 171 8.88 -5.70 -5.75
C PRO A 171 8.51 -4.40 -6.45
N PHE A 172 9.39 -3.89 -7.30
CA PHE A 172 9.11 -2.74 -8.14
C PHE A 172 8.32 -3.22 -9.36
N THR A 173 7.05 -2.84 -9.41
CA THR A 173 6.10 -3.34 -10.40
C THR A 173 5.60 -2.20 -11.26
N LEU A 174 5.56 -2.45 -12.56
CA LEU A 174 5.12 -1.52 -13.60
C LEU A 174 3.88 -2.08 -14.28
N ARG A 175 3.00 -1.18 -14.74
CA ARG A 175 1.94 -1.46 -15.70
C ARG A 175 2.30 -0.86 -17.04
N VAL A 176 2.16 -1.63 -18.10
CA VAL A 176 2.31 -1.18 -19.47
C VAL A 176 1.00 -0.52 -19.96
N ASN A 177 1.09 0.64 -20.55
CA ASN A 177 -0.04 1.27 -21.24
C ASN A 177 -0.32 0.53 -22.56
N ARG A 178 -1.40 -0.25 -22.58
CA ARG A 178 -1.80 -1.10 -23.73
C ARG A 178 -2.10 -0.35 -25.01
N ARG A 179 -2.35 0.95 -24.93
CA ARG A 179 -2.60 1.80 -26.11
C ARG A 179 -1.32 2.22 -26.80
N GLN A 180 -0.19 2.19 -26.12
CA GLN A 180 1.08 2.70 -26.64
C GLN A 180 2.03 1.57 -27.05
N GLN A 181 2.04 0.46 -26.31
CA GLN A 181 2.97 -0.65 -26.59
C GLN A 181 2.49 -1.99 -26.04
N GLN A 182 3.09 -3.06 -26.56
CA GLN A 182 2.93 -4.41 -26.05
C GLN A 182 3.90 -4.69 -24.89
N ARG A 183 3.51 -5.55 -23.94
CA ARG A 183 4.34 -5.91 -22.78
C ARG A 183 5.73 -6.45 -23.17
N ALA A 184 5.81 -7.27 -24.22
CA ALA A 184 7.08 -7.81 -24.70
C ALA A 184 8.05 -6.72 -25.16
N GLY A 185 7.54 -5.69 -25.87
CA GLY A 185 8.33 -4.52 -26.29
C GLY A 185 8.83 -3.70 -25.09
N ALA A 186 7.97 -3.50 -24.08
CA ALA A 186 8.35 -2.81 -22.85
C ALA A 186 9.43 -3.57 -22.06
N ILE A 187 9.32 -4.91 -21.95
CA ILE A 187 10.34 -5.75 -21.32
C ILE A 187 11.68 -5.64 -22.06
N ALA A 188 11.68 -5.71 -23.38
CA ALA A 188 12.88 -5.56 -24.20
C ALA A 188 13.53 -4.18 -24.00
N ALA A 189 12.74 -3.10 -23.93
CA ALA A 189 13.23 -1.74 -23.71
C ALA A 189 13.77 -1.51 -22.29
N LEU A 190 13.19 -2.19 -21.29
CA LEU A 190 13.68 -2.16 -19.90
C LEU A 190 14.98 -2.96 -19.72
N GLY A 191 15.20 -3.99 -20.54
CA GLY A 191 16.39 -4.84 -20.49
C GLY A 191 16.46 -5.77 -19.29
N ASP A 192 17.69 -6.08 -18.87
CA ASP A 192 17.95 -7.04 -17.79
C ASP A 192 17.21 -6.70 -16.50
N GLY A 193 16.70 -7.74 -15.86
CA GLY A 193 15.94 -7.65 -14.62
C GLY A 193 14.44 -7.37 -14.80
N ALA A 194 13.97 -7.14 -16.03
CA ALA A 194 12.55 -7.03 -16.34
C ALA A 194 11.95 -8.42 -16.64
N ARG A 195 10.87 -8.79 -15.95
CA ARG A 195 10.13 -10.04 -16.19
C ARG A 195 8.63 -9.79 -16.22
N PRO A 196 7.85 -10.59 -16.96
CA PRO A 196 6.40 -10.45 -16.96
C PRO A 196 5.82 -10.81 -15.58
N GLY A 197 4.73 -10.15 -15.22
CA GLY A 197 3.86 -10.61 -14.15
C GLY A 197 2.99 -11.79 -14.59
N GLU A 198 2.39 -12.46 -13.62
CA GLU A 198 1.65 -13.72 -13.80
C GLU A 198 0.13 -13.50 -13.82
N LEU A 199 -0.38 -12.52 -13.07
CA LEU A 199 -1.81 -12.27 -12.90
C LEU A 199 -2.37 -11.23 -13.88
N SER A 200 -1.60 -10.17 -14.17
CA SER A 200 -1.99 -9.14 -15.12
C SER A 200 -1.19 -9.26 -16.41
N PRO A 201 -1.84 -9.27 -17.60
CA PRO A 201 -1.14 -9.33 -18.88
C PRO A 201 -0.28 -8.09 -19.16
N TRP A 202 -0.43 -7.03 -18.37
CA TRP A 202 0.24 -5.74 -18.53
C TRP A 202 1.27 -5.46 -17.43
N SER A 203 1.43 -6.35 -16.46
CA SER A 203 2.40 -6.16 -15.39
C SER A 203 3.81 -6.59 -15.79
N ILE A 204 4.80 -5.83 -15.29
CA ILE A 204 6.23 -6.11 -15.38
C ILE A 204 6.83 -5.93 -14.00
N TYR A 205 7.58 -6.92 -13.52
CA TYR A 205 8.47 -6.79 -12.38
C TYR A 205 9.86 -6.35 -12.86
N LEU A 206 10.46 -5.38 -12.17
CA LEU A 206 11.79 -4.86 -12.50
C LEU A 206 12.71 -4.93 -11.28
N SER A 207 13.84 -5.63 -11.41
CA SER A 207 14.87 -5.75 -10.39
C SER A 207 16.26 -5.61 -11.01
N PRO A 208 17.14 -4.74 -10.48
CA PRO A 208 16.85 -3.80 -9.39
C PRO A 208 15.89 -2.68 -9.77
N ALA A 209 15.21 -2.10 -8.76
CA ALA A 209 14.37 -0.92 -8.97
C ALA A 209 15.19 0.26 -9.51
N ARG A 210 14.62 1.03 -10.44
CA ARG A 210 15.23 2.22 -11.04
C ARG A 210 14.38 3.47 -10.76
N PRO A 211 14.98 4.67 -10.71
CA PRO A 211 14.21 5.92 -10.66
C PRO A 211 13.22 6.00 -11.84
N VAL A 212 11.97 6.35 -11.56
CA VAL A 212 10.89 6.29 -12.57
C VAL A 212 11.15 7.16 -13.79
N PHE A 213 11.80 8.31 -13.61
CA PHE A 213 12.20 9.21 -14.72
C PHE A 213 13.32 8.67 -15.61
N GLN A 214 13.98 7.57 -15.21
CA GLN A 214 14.98 6.86 -16.03
C GLN A 214 14.36 5.69 -16.80
N LEU A 215 13.08 5.39 -16.57
CA LEU A 215 12.39 4.31 -17.30
C LEU A 215 11.99 4.79 -18.68
N PRO A 216 12.31 4.03 -19.74
CA PRO A 216 11.96 4.41 -21.11
C PRO A 216 10.44 4.52 -21.27
N GLY A 217 9.97 5.65 -21.78
CA GLY A 217 8.55 5.92 -22.02
C GLY A 217 7.72 6.26 -20.79
N PHE A 218 8.30 6.39 -19.57
CA PHE A 218 7.54 6.74 -18.38
C PHE A 218 6.90 8.13 -18.46
N GLU A 219 7.68 9.13 -18.84
CA GLU A 219 7.17 10.51 -18.98
C GLU A 219 6.14 10.65 -20.10
N GLN A 220 6.22 9.82 -21.12
CA GLN A 220 5.26 9.75 -22.24
C GLN A 220 4.02 8.91 -21.90
N GLY A 221 3.90 8.41 -20.67
CA GLY A 221 2.74 7.63 -20.22
C GLY A 221 2.71 6.18 -20.73
N ALA A 222 3.81 5.65 -21.29
CA ALA A 222 3.88 4.27 -21.75
C ALA A 222 3.98 3.26 -20.57
N LEU A 223 4.41 3.73 -19.40
CA LEU A 223 4.52 2.93 -18.18
C LEU A 223 3.91 3.67 -16.98
N SER A 224 3.37 2.92 -16.05
CA SER A 224 2.92 3.40 -14.74
C SER A 224 3.47 2.51 -13.62
N VAL A 225 3.79 3.09 -12.46
CA VAL A 225 4.15 2.29 -11.27
C VAL A 225 2.87 1.85 -10.59
N GLN A 226 2.59 0.55 -10.62
CA GLN A 226 1.40 -0.02 -10.00
C GLN A 226 1.65 -1.48 -9.64
N ASP A 227 1.26 -1.88 -8.43
CA ASP A 227 1.31 -3.29 -8.04
C ASP A 227 0.46 -4.16 -8.95
N GLU A 228 0.86 -5.40 -9.17
CA GLU A 228 0.15 -6.31 -10.07
C GLU A 228 -1.27 -6.60 -9.59
N ALA A 229 -1.48 -6.83 -8.29
CA ALA A 229 -2.82 -7.05 -7.74
C ALA A 229 -3.72 -5.82 -7.91
N ALA A 230 -3.16 -4.61 -7.78
CA ALA A 230 -3.89 -3.35 -7.97
C ALA A 230 -4.28 -3.08 -9.43
N GLN A 231 -3.73 -3.83 -10.41
CA GLN A 231 -4.13 -3.76 -11.82
C GLN A 231 -5.40 -4.57 -12.11
N LEU A 232 -5.68 -5.60 -11.31
CA LEU A 232 -6.74 -6.57 -11.57
C LEU A 232 -8.16 -5.98 -11.56
N PRO A 233 -8.54 -5.04 -10.69
CA PRO A 233 -9.90 -4.49 -10.69
C PRO A 233 -10.31 -3.85 -12.01
N ALA A 234 -9.44 -3.03 -12.60
CA ALA A 234 -9.71 -2.45 -13.92
C ALA A 234 -9.61 -3.50 -15.05
N GLU A 235 -8.77 -4.53 -14.86
CA GLU A 235 -8.62 -5.60 -15.87
C GLU A 235 -9.88 -6.47 -15.98
N VAL A 236 -10.50 -6.83 -14.86
CA VAL A 236 -11.71 -7.69 -14.85
C VAL A 236 -13.00 -6.91 -15.14
N LEU A 237 -13.02 -5.59 -14.93
CA LEU A 237 -14.20 -4.76 -15.16
C LEU A 237 -14.64 -4.88 -16.63
N GLN A 238 -15.95 -5.11 -16.83
CA GLN A 238 -16.57 -5.21 -18.14
C GLN A 238 -17.51 -4.02 -18.36
N CYS A 239 -17.39 -3.41 -19.52
CA CYS A 239 -18.19 -2.28 -19.93
C CYS A 239 -18.35 -2.31 -21.46
N PRO A 240 -19.48 -1.83 -22.04
CA PRO A 240 -19.56 -1.57 -23.48
C PRO A 240 -18.46 -0.59 -23.91
N PRO A 241 -17.97 -0.64 -25.17
CA PRO A 241 -16.89 0.24 -25.62
C PRO A 241 -17.15 1.73 -25.41
N THR A 242 -18.38 2.18 -25.62
CA THR A 242 -18.84 3.58 -25.43
C THR A 242 -19.67 3.72 -24.16
N GLY A 243 -19.54 2.82 -23.20
CA GLY A 243 -20.29 2.84 -21.94
C GLY A 243 -19.78 3.92 -20.99
N ARG A 244 -20.58 4.19 -19.96
CA ARG A 244 -20.23 5.13 -18.89
C ARG A 244 -19.69 4.41 -17.69
N ILE A 245 -18.50 4.79 -17.22
CA ILE A 245 -17.77 4.12 -16.13
C ILE A 245 -17.54 5.11 -14.99
N LEU A 246 -17.82 4.70 -13.75
CA LEU A 246 -17.45 5.42 -12.55
C LEU A 246 -16.26 4.74 -11.87
N ASP A 247 -15.18 5.50 -11.58
CA ASP A 247 -14.15 5.15 -10.60
C ASP A 247 -14.47 5.91 -9.31
N ALA A 248 -15.06 5.23 -8.32
CA ALA A 248 -15.74 5.85 -7.18
C ALA A 248 -14.80 6.31 -6.05
N CYS A 249 -13.51 5.87 -6.04
CA CYS A 249 -12.47 6.29 -5.10
C CYS A 249 -11.14 6.38 -5.86
N ALA A 250 -11.05 7.36 -6.77
CA ALA A 250 -10.12 7.34 -7.88
C ALA A 250 -8.65 7.60 -7.52
N ALA A 251 -8.35 8.31 -6.41
CA ALA A 251 -6.98 8.69 -6.10
C ALA A 251 -6.04 7.50 -5.82
N PRO A 252 -4.83 7.55 -6.35
CA PRO A 252 -4.16 8.62 -7.10
C PRO A 252 -4.32 8.58 -8.63
N GLY A 253 -5.34 7.92 -9.18
CA GLY A 253 -5.61 7.87 -10.62
C GLY A 253 -4.99 6.68 -11.38
N GLY A 254 -4.40 5.72 -10.67
CA GLY A 254 -3.74 4.57 -11.31
C GLY A 254 -4.72 3.62 -11.99
N LYS A 255 -5.84 3.30 -11.32
CA LYS A 255 -6.93 2.48 -11.87
C LYS A 255 -7.75 3.27 -12.89
N THR A 256 -8.01 4.54 -12.62
CA THR A 256 -8.65 5.46 -13.57
C THR A 256 -7.93 5.49 -14.92
N GLY A 257 -6.60 5.71 -14.90
CA GLY A 257 -5.78 5.68 -16.11
C GLY A 257 -5.87 4.33 -16.83
N GLN A 258 -5.87 3.21 -16.11
CA GLN A 258 -6.02 1.88 -16.68
C GLN A 258 -7.41 1.67 -17.32
N LEU A 259 -8.48 2.23 -16.75
CA LEU A 259 -9.81 2.22 -17.36
C LEU A 259 -9.81 2.98 -18.70
N CYS A 260 -9.20 4.17 -18.75
CA CYS A 260 -9.04 4.94 -20.00
C CYS A 260 -8.20 4.20 -21.05
N GLU A 261 -7.18 3.44 -20.62
CA GLU A 261 -6.37 2.61 -21.50
C GLU A 261 -7.18 1.43 -22.08
N LYS A 262 -8.07 0.84 -21.27
CA LYS A 262 -8.88 -0.32 -21.63
C LYS A 262 -10.12 0.03 -22.43
N PHE A 263 -10.74 1.15 -22.13
CA PHE A 263 -11.98 1.64 -22.74
C PHE A 263 -11.78 3.05 -23.30
N PRO A 264 -11.08 3.21 -24.43
CA PRO A 264 -10.68 4.51 -24.96
C PRO A 264 -11.85 5.40 -25.41
N ASP A 265 -13.00 4.81 -25.70
CA ASP A 265 -14.20 5.51 -26.19
C ASP A 265 -15.29 5.62 -25.10
N ALA A 266 -15.01 5.15 -23.87
CA ALA A 266 -15.96 5.23 -22.76
C ALA A 266 -15.95 6.60 -22.09
N ASP A 267 -17.12 7.01 -21.58
CA ASP A 267 -17.26 8.17 -20.67
C ASP A 267 -16.79 7.77 -19.27
N VAL A 268 -15.54 8.09 -18.93
CA VAL A 268 -14.97 7.77 -17.61
C VAL A 268 -15.13 8.95 -16.66
N VAL A 269 -15.82 8.71 -15.57
CA VAL A 269 -15.99 9.65 -14.46
C VAL A 269 -15.16 9.17 -13.28
N ALA A 270 -14.29 10.03 -12.74
CA ALA A 270 -13.50 9.75 -11.55
C ALA A 270 -13.97 10.62 -10.39
N LEU A 271 -14.33 9.98 -9.28
CA LEU A 271 -14.81 10.62 -8.06
C LEU A 271 -13.76 10.49 -6.94
N GLU A 272 -13.48 11.59 -6.25
CA GLU A 272 -12.58 11.60 -5.09
C GLU A 272 -13.09 12.57 -4.04
N LEU A 273 -13.11 12.14 -2.78
CA LEU A 273 -13.59 12.94 -1.65
C LEU A 273 -12.67 14.15 -1.36
N GLU A 274 -11.36 13.92 -1.38
CA GLU A 274 -10.38 14.93 -0.97
C GLU A 274 -9.89 15.77 -2.15
N GLY A 275 -10.22 17.06 -2.20
CA GLY A 275 -9.80 17.97 -3.26
C GLY A 275 -8.28 18.02 -3.51
N LYS A 276 -7.46 17.88 -2.45
CA LYS A 276 -5.99 17.80 -2.59
C LYS A 276 -5.52 16.56 -3.37
N ARG A 277 -6.31 15.49 -3.39
CA ARG A 277 -5.99 14.26 -4.10
C ARG A 277 -6.42 14.33 -5.57
N LEU A 278 -7.42 15.17 -5.91
CA LEU A 278 -7.83 15.40 -7.30
C LEU A 278 -6.70 15.95 -8.18
N ALA A 279 -5.89 16.87 -7.65
CA ALA A 279 -4.73 17.41 -8.40
C ALA A 279 -3.76 16.30 -8.85
N ARG A 280 -3.56 15.26 -8.02
CA ARG A 280 -2.70 14.12 -8.36
C ARG A 280 -3.32 13.22 -9.41
N ILE A 281 -4.64 13.03 -9.38
CA ILE A 281 -5.35 12.32 -10.43
C ILE A 281 -5.13 13.06 -11.74
N GLN A 282 -5.34 14.37 -11.76
CA GLN A 282 -5.17 15.20 -12.93
C GLN A 282 -3.74 15.16 -13.50
N GLU A 283 -2.71 15.29 -12.64
CA GLU A 283 -1.31 15.17 -13.04
C GLU A 283 -1.00 13.80 -13.70
N ASN A 284 -1.49 12.72 -13.09
CA ASN A 284 -1.27 11.37 -13.60
C ASN A 284 -2.00 11.14 -14.92
N LEU A 285 -3.25 11.59 -15.03
CA LEU A 285 -4.04 11.46 -16.25
C LEU A 285 -3.48 12.32 -17.40
N ALA A 286 -3.01 13.53 -17.11
CA ALA A 286 -2.34 14.38 -18.10
C ALA A 286 -1.10 13.68 -18.69
N ARG A 287 -0.28 13.04 -17.84
CA ARG A 287 0.88 12.24 -18.29
C ARG A 287 0.47 11.05 -19.16
N LEU A 288 -0.69 10.43 -18.89
CA LEU A 288 -1.24 9.31 -19.67
C LEU A 288 -1.97 9.75 -20.94
N GLY A 289 -2.17 11.06 -21.13
CA GLY A 289 -2.95 11.60 -22.24
C GLY A 289 -4.44 11.25 -22.16
N ALA A 290 -4.98 11.12 -20.94
CA ALA A 290 -6.38 10.82 -20.70
C ALA A 290 -7.14 12.08 -20.29
N ASP A 291 -8.25 12.35 -20.98
CA ASP A 291 -9.19 13.44 -20.69
C ASP A 291 -10.49 12.81 -20.19
N ILE A 292 -10.88 13.15 -18.95
CA ILE A 292 -12.05 12.57 -18.27
C ILE A 292 -12.76 13.59 -17.39
N THR A 293 -13.96 13.26 -16.95
CA THR A 293 -14.68 14.03 -15.95
C THR A 293 -14.13 13.73 -14.54
N LEU A 294 -13.59 14.75 -13.86
CA LEU A 294 -13.14 14.67 -12.47
C LEU A 294 -14.16 15.34 -11.55
N LEU A 295 -14.67 14.62 -10.56
CA LEU A 295 -15.63 15.12 -9.59
C LEU A 295 -15.06 15.03 -8.19
N GLN A 296 -15.32 16.07 -7.38
CA GLN A 296 -15.12 16.00 -5.95
C GLN A 296 -16.45 15.62 -5.30
N GLY A 297 -16.47 14.55 -4.48
CA GLY A 297 -17.67 14.12 -3.78
C GLY A 297 -17.49 12.88 -2.95
N ASP A 298 -18.47 12.61 -2.11
CA ASP A 298 -18.53 11.40 -1.28
C ASP A 298 -19.28 10.29 -2.02
N ALA A 299 -18.62 9.17 -2.30
CA ALA A 299 -19.24 8.02 -2.96
C ALA A 299 -20.42 7.43 -2.17
N SER A 300 -20.52 7.68 -0.86
CA SER A 300 -21.66 7.28 -0.04
C SER A 300 -22.84 8.25 -0.08
N ASN A 301 -22.68 9.40 -0.77
CA ASN A 301 -23.72 10.44 -0.91
C ASN A 301 -23.87 10.91 -2.38
N PRO A 302 -24.42 10.09 -3.28
CA PRO A 302 -24.54 10.41 -4.70
C PRO A 302 -25.36 11.67 -5.01
N GLU A 303 -26.29 12.06 -4.16
CA GLU A 303 -27.15 13.22 -4.37
C GLU A 303 -26.36 14.54 -4.55
N GLU A 304 -25.13 14.60 -4.05
CA GLU A 304 -24.30 15.81 -4.13
C GLU A 304 -23.51 15.94 -5.45
N TRP A 305 -23.29 14.84 -6.18
CA TRP A 305 -22.38 14.85 -7.35
C TRP A 305 -22.91 14.14 -8.59
N TRP A 306 -23.90 13.25 -8.46
CA TRP A 306 -24.43 12.47 -9.58
C TRP A 306 -25.40 13.29 -10.43
N ASP A 307 -25.22 13.24 -11.74
CA ASP A 307 -26.04 13.98 -12.72
C ASP A 307 -27.34 13.26 -13.14
N GLY A 308 -27.67 12.12 -12.52
CA GLY A 308 -28.85 11.30 -12.84
C GLY A 308 -28.63 10.31 -14.00
N THR A 309 -27.50 10.33 -14.68
CA THR A 309 -27.21 9.40 -15.79
C THR A 309 -26.58 8.11 -15.26
N PRO A 310 -27.24 6.93 -15.45
CA PRO A 310 -26.74 5.67 -14.91
C PRO A 310 -25.43 5.20 -15.57
N PHE A 311 -24.62 4.47 -14.80
CA PHE A 311 -23.36 3.90 -15.23
C PHE A 311 -23.53 2.47 -15.78
N ASP A 312 -22.76 2.12 -16.80
CA ASP A 312 -22.64 0.75 -17.33
C ASP A 312 -21.73 -0.10 -16.45
N ALA A 313 -20.72 0.54 -15.83
CA ALA A 313 -19.80 -0.11 -14.90
C ALA A 313 -19.38 0.85 -13.79
N ILE A 314 -19.13 0.30 -12.59
CA ILE A 314 -18.61 1.02 -11.43
C ILE A 314 -17.41 0.26 -10.88
N LEU A 315 -16.31 0.96 -10.67
CA LEU A 315 -15.16 0.48 -9.90
C LEU A 315 -15.20 1.15 -8.52
N LEU A 316 -15.30 0.36 -7.48
CA LEU A 316 -15.17 0.81 -6.09
C LEU A 316 -13.90 0.20 -5.48
N ASP A 317 -12.78 0.91 -5.60
CA ASP A 317 -11.55 0.64 -4.83
C ASP A 317 -11.72 1.24 -3.44
N ALA A 318 -12.39 0.49 -2.55
CA ALA A 318 -12.94 1.03 -1.32
C ALA A 318 -11.87 1.47 -0.30
N PRO A 319 -12.10 2.57 0.43
CA PRO A 319 -11.29 2.90 1.59
C PRO A 319 -11.28 1.73 2.56
N CYS A 320 -10.08 1.29 2.97
CA CYS A 320 -9.91 0.09 3.78
C CYS A 320 -8.74 0.21 4.77
N SER A 321 -8.53 -0.82 5.57
CA SER A 321 -7.42 -0.88 6.53
C SER A 321 -6.04 -0.91 5.90
N ALA A 322 -5.92 -1.24 4.60
CA ALA A 322 -4.67 -1.39 3.85
C ALA A 322 -3.74 -2.48 4.42
N THR A 323 -4.29 -3.51 5.08
CA THR A 323 -3.51 -4.58 5.73
C THR A 323 -2.83 -5.53 4.74
N GLY A 324 -3.20 -5.52 3.47
CA GLY A 324 -2.57 -6.31 2.41
C GLY A 324 -1.29 -5.69 1.83
N ILE A 325 -1.06 -4.38 2.06
CA ILE A 325 0.05 -3.63 1.46
C ILE A 325 1.06 -3.11 2.49
N LEU A 326 1.14 -3.72 3.66
CA LEU A 326 1.99 -3.26 4.77
C LEU A 326 3.48 -3.21 4.40
N ARG A 327 3.95 -4.03 3.47
CA ARG A 327 5.34 -3.93 2.99
C ARG A 327 5.60 -2.64 2.20
N ARG A 328 4.57 -2.04 1.55
CA ARG A 328 4.65 -0.75 0.83
C ARG A 328 4.37 0.44 1.71
N GLN A 329 3.55 0.25 2.74
CA GLN A 329 3.14 1.27 3.72
C GLN A 329 3.33 0.71 5.14
N PRO A 330 4.60 0.53 5.59
CA PRO A 330 4.87 -0.16 6.84
C PRO A 330 4.49 0.65 8.10
N ASP A 331 4.23 1.94 7.94
CA ASP A 331 3.71 2.80 9.00
C ASP A 331 2.23 2.53 9.31
N VAL A 332 1.43 2.10 8.34
CA VAL A 332 -0.01 1.84 8.50
C VAL A 332 -0.29 0.88 9.65
N LYS A 333 0.48 -0.18 9.80
CA LYS A 333 0.27 -1.16 10.90
C LYS A 333 0.46 -0.57 12.30
N TRP A 334 1.14 0.57 12.42
CA TRP A 334 1.37 1.27 13.70
C TRP A 334 0.32 2.34 13.97
N HIS A 335 -0.33 2.85 12.94
CA HIS A 335 -1.39 3.85 13.05
C HIS A 335 -2.77 3.20 13.16
N ARG A 336 -2.99 2.07 12.46
CA ARG A 336 -4.27 1.38 12.45
C ARG A 336 -4.54 0.67 13.78
N LYS A 337 -5.77 0.80 14.29
CA LYS A 337 -6.27 0.17 15.52
C LYS A 337 -7.38 -0.81 15.18
N ALA A 338 -7.58 -1.82 16.03
CA ALA A 338 -8.69 -2.76 15.86
C ALA A 338 -10.07 -2.05 15.87
N SER A 339 -10.18 -0.96 16.63
CA SER A 339 -11.39 -0.13 16.70
C SER A 339 -11.75 0.61 15.40
N ASP A 340 -10.81 0.73 14.45
CA ASP A 340 -11.06 1.42 13.19
C ASP A 340 -11.82 0.53 12.19
N ILE A 341 -11.72 -0.81 12.35
CA ILE A 341 -12.26 -1.76 11.37
C ILE A 341 -13.78 -1.68 11.25
N PRO A 342 -14.58 -1.65 12.34
CA PRO A 342 -16.04 -1.51 12.21
C PRO A 342 -16.46 -0.26 11.42
N ALA A 343 -15.82 0.89 11.66
CA ALA A 343 -16.14 2.13 10.96
C ALA A 343 -15.83 2.06 9.47
N LEU A 344 -14.75 1.36 9.08
CA LEU A 344 -14.42 1.12 7.67
C LEU A 344 -15.44 0.18 7.01
N VAL A 345 -15.83 -0.90 7.69
CA VAL A 345 -16.85 -1.84 7.21
C VAL A 345 -18.19 -1.13 6.99
N ASP A 346 -18.62 -0.28 7.95
CA ASP A 346 -19.85 0.51 7.82
C ASP A 346 -19.77 1.50 6.66
N LEU A 347 -18.62 2.15 6.44
CA LEU A 347 -18.41 3.05 5.30
C LEU A 347 -18.51 2.30 3.98
N GLN A 348 -17.85 1.15 3.87
CA GLN A 348 -17.88 0.30 2.68
C GLN A 348 -19.28 -0.19 2.37
N ALA A 349 -20.08 -0.57 3.40
CA ALA A 349 -21.47 -0.95 3.24
C ALA A 349 -22.32 0.20 2.66
N ARG A 350 -22.19 1.41 3.24
CA ARG A 350 -22.90 2.59 2.74
C ARG A 350 -22.53 2.93 1.30
N MET A 351 -21.25 2.84 0.94
CA MET A 351 -20.78 3.08 -0.44
C MET A 351 -21.39 2.07 -1.42
N LEU A 352 -21.37 0.77 -1.09
CA LEU A 352 -21.98 -0.26 -1.92
C LEU A 352 -23.47 -0.01 -2.12
N ASP A 353 -24.22 0.30 -1.03
CA ASP A 353 -25.65 0.53 -1.06
C ASP A 353 -26.00 1.84 -1.84
N ALA A 354 -25.17 2.88 -1.74
CA ALA A 354 -25.36 4.15 -2.44
C ALA A 354 -25.03 4.08 -3.93
N LEU A 355 -24.01 3.31 -4.31
CA LEU A 355 -23.56 3.20 -5.70
C LEU A 355 -24.39 2.20 -6.52
N TRP A 356 -24.95 1.17 -5.88
CA TRP A 356 -25.70 0.13 -6.58
C TRP A 356 -26.91 0.64 -7.39
N PRO A 357 -27.73 1.59 -6.89
CA PRO A 357 -28.83 2.17 -7.66
C PRO A 357 -28.37 2.88 -8.94
N LEU A 358 -27.17 3.46 -8.96
CA LEU A 358 -26.61 4.21 -10.09
C LEU A 358 -26.18 3.30 -11.24
N LEU A 359 -26.08 1.98 -11.00
CA LEU A 359 -25.69 0.99 -12.01
C LEU A 359 -26.89 0.59 -12.84
N LYS A 360 -26.73 0.55 -14.18
CA LYS A 360 -27.74 0.06 -15.11
C LYS A 360 -28.05 -1.43 -14.86
N PRO A 361 -29.27 -1.91 -15.16
CA PRO A 361 -29.52 -3.34 -15.30
C PRO A 361 -28.55 -3.96 -16.30
N GLY A 362 -27.96 -5.12 -15.97
CA GLY A 362 -26.89 -5.77 -16.75
C GLY A 362 -25.49 -5.20 -16.50
N GLY A 363 -25.37 -4.07 -15.82
CA GLY A 363 -24.09 -3.43 -15.50
C GLY A 363 -23.28 -4.21 -14.46
N MET A 364 -22.01 -3.86 -14.33
CA MET A 364 -21.04 -4.52 -13.43
C MET A 364 -20.49 -3.53 -12.41
N LEU A 365 -20.53 -3.88 -11.12
CA LEU A 365 -19.79 -3.23 -10.06
C LEU A 365 -18.59 -4.13 -9.66
N VAL A 366 -17.38 -3.59 -9.72
CA VAL A 366 -16.19 -4.22 -9.19
C VAL A 366 -15.87 -3.61 -7.84
N TYR A 367 -15.97 -4.42 -6.78
CA TYR A 367 -15.57 -4.05 -5.43
C TYR A 367 -14.15 -4.57 -5.16
N ALA A 368 -13.28 -3.73 -4.68
CA ALA A 368 -11.91 -4.06 -4.39
C ALA A 368 -11.40 -3.40 -3.12
N THR A 369 -10.49 -4.07 -2.41
CA THR A 369 -9.74 -3.53 -1.27
C THR A 369 -8.30 -4.01 -1.28
N CYS A 370 -7.38 -3.20 -0.76
CA CYS A 370 -6.02 -3.63 -0.44
C CYS A 370 -5.92 -4.18 1.01
N SER A 371 -7.00 -4.76 1.52
CA SER A 371 -7.08 -5.41 2.83
C SER A 371 -6.99 -6.94 2.70
N VAL A 372 -6.53 -7.59 3.78
CA VAL A 372 -6.65 -9.05 3.97
C VAL A 372 -7.60 -9.42 5.10
N LEU A 373 -8.36 -8.47 5.63
CA LEU A 373 -9.35 -8.72 6.67
C LEU A 373 -10.68 -9.13 6.06
N ARG A 374 -11.22 -10.26 6.47
CA ARG A 374 -12.46 -10.82 5.93
C ARG A 374 -13.68 -9.92 6.13
N ASP A 375 -13.72 -9.14 7.23
CA ASP A 375 -14.82 -8.20 7.48
C ASP A 375 -14.97 -7.14 6.40
N GLU A 376 -13.84 -6.65 5.86
CA GLU A 376 -13.81 -5.67 4.78
C GLU A 376 -14.01 -6.30 3.39
N ASN A 377 -13.90 -7.63 3.28
CA ASN A 377 -13.80 -8.39 2.03
C ASN A 377 -15.02 -9.30 1.83
N ASP A 378 -14.86 -10.60 1.96
CA ASP A 378 -15.91 -11.57 1.64
C ASP A 378 -17.12 -11.50 2.57
N HIS A 379 -16.96 -11.14 3.84
CA HIS A 379 -18.11 -10.90 4.72
C HIS A 379 -18.92 -9.68 4.27
N GLN A 380 -18.25 -8.59 3.89
CA GLN A 380 -18.88 -7.37 3.38
C GLN A 380 -19.69 -7.65 2.13
N VAL A 381 -19.09 -8.35 1.15
CA VAL A 381 -19.75 -8.66 -0.12
C VAL A 381 -20.87 -9.68 0.08
N SER A 382 -20.68 -10.70 0.93
CA SER A 382 -21.75 -11.66 1.27
C SER A 382 -22.95 -10.98 1.92
N ALA A 383 -22.72 -10.05 2.84
CA ALA A 383 -23.79 -9.25 3.44
C ALA A 383 -24.49 -8.34 2.42
N PHE A 384 -23.74 -7.77 1.46
CA PHE A 384 -24.32 -7.00 0.37
C PHE A 384 -25.22 -7.87 -0.54
N LEU A 385 -24.77 -9.04 -0.95
CA LEU A 385 -25.54 -9.98 -1.78
C LEU A 385 -26.86 -10.40 -1.11
N GLN A 386 -26.86 -10.53 0.23
CA GLN A 386 -28.10 -10.80 0.97
C GLN A 386 -29.08 -9.64 0.95
N ARG A 387 -28.59 -8.39 0.96
CA ARG A 387 -29.43 -7.17 0.93
C ARG A 387 -29.92 -6.83 -0.48
N GLN A 388 -29.19 -7.28 -1.53
CA GLN A 388 -29.44 -6.93 -2.92
C GLN A 388 -29.76 -8.18 -3.76
N PRO A 389 -31.03 -8.62 -3.81
CA PRO A 389 -31.43 -9.84 -4.51
C PRO A 389 -31.12 -9.85 -6.03
N GLN A 390 -30.94 -8.66 -6.62
CA GLN A 390 -30.56 -8.51 -8.03
C GLN A 390 -29.04 -8.58 -8.26
N ALA A 391 -28.23 -8.67 -7.21
CA ALA A 391 -26.78 -8.78 -7.34
C ALA A 391 -26.35 -10.24 -7.49
N ARG A 392 -25.50 -10.53 -8.47
CA ARG A 392 -24.86 -11.83 -8.66
C ARG A 392 -23.35 -11.67 -8.63
N ASP A 393 -22.68 -12.54 -7.88
CA ASP A 393 -21.23 -12.68 -7.92
C ASP A 393 -20.83 -13.40 -9.20
N VAL A 394 -20.15 -12.68 -10.10
CA VAL A 394 -19.63 -13.16 -11.37
C VAL A 394 -18.11 -13.05 -11.42
N THR A 395 -17.46 -13.06 -10.27
CA THR A 395 -16.02 -12.86 -10.15
C THR A 395 -15.24 -13.95 -10.89
N PRO A 396 -14.38 -13.59 -11.86
CA PRO A 396 -13.52 -14.56 -12.52
C PRO A 396 -12.52 -15.12 -11.51
N ARG A 397 -12.14 -16.38 -11.67
CA ARG A 397 -11.24 -17.09 -10.76
C ARG A 397 -9.83 -17.13 -11.34
N PRO A 398 -8.90 -16.22 -10.92
CA PRO A 398 -7.53 -16.30 -11.37
C PRO A 398 -6.80 -17.43 -10.66
N GLU A 399 -5.80 -17.99 -11.33
CA GLU A 399 -4.89 -18.96 -10.72
C GLU A 399 -4.14 -18.29 -9.54
N GLY A 400 -3.93 -19.04 -8.46
CA GLY A 400 -3.24 -18.55 -7.26
C GLY A 400 -4.05 -17.67 -6.30
N ALA A 401 -5.33 -17.37 -6.61
CA ALA A 401 -6.20 -16.68 -5.66
C ALA A 401 -6.91 -17.67 -4.73
N THR A 402 -7.04 -17.28 -3.46
CA THR A 402 -7.83 -18.03 -2.48
C THR A 402 -9.30 -17.69 -2.65
N MET A 403 -10.11 -18.71 -2.97
CA MET A 403 -11.57 -18.56 -3.06
C MET A 403 -12.15 -18.40 -1.66
N VAL A 404 -13.07 -17.46 -1.52
CA VAL A 404 -13.80 -17.15 -0.29
C VAL A 404 -15.31 -17.21 -0.55
N SER A 405 -16.14 -16.84 0.42
CA SER A 405 -17.61 -16.93 0.32
C SER A 405 -18.19 -16.08 -0.82
N ALA A 406 -17.55 -14.96 -1.16
CA ALA A 406 -17.83 -14.14 -2.33
C ALA A 406 -16.53 -13.50 -2.82
N GLY A 407 -16.30 -13.46 -4.14
CA GLY A 407 -15.05 -12.97 -4.69
C GLY A 407 -13.83 -13.87 -4.41
N TRP A 408 -12.63 -13.26 -4.37
CA TRP A 408 -11.37 -13.94 -4.04
C TRP A 408 -10.38 -13.03 -3.32
N GLN A 409 -9.47 -13.65 -2.57
CA GLN A 409 -8.39 -13.02 -1.83
C GLN A 409 -7.02 -13.39 -2.41
N LEU A 410 -6.18 -12.40 -2.66
CA LEU A 410 -4.73 -12.58 -2.82
C LEU A 410 -4.02 -12.23 -1.51
N PHE A 411 -3.01 -13.02 -1.16
CA PHE A 411 -2.12 -12.70 -0.05
C PHE A 411 -0.82 -12.10 -0.55
N PRO A 412 -0.14 -11.26 0.26
CA PRO A 412 1.19 -10.78 -0.08
C PRO A 412 2.13 -11.96 -0.32
N GLN A 413 2.80 -11.98 -1.47
CA GLN A 413 3.72 -13.04 -1.86
C GLN A 413 5.15 -12.55 -1.89
N HIS A 414 6.09 -13.44 -1.53
CA HIS A 414 7.51 -13.17 -1.71
C HIS A 414 7.81 -13.00 -3.20
N HIS A 415 8.38 -11.85 -3.61
CA HIS A 415 8.65 -11.50 -5.02
C HIS A 415 7.42 -11.43 -5.95
N GLY A 416 6.22 -11.48 -5.42
CA GLY A 416 4.95 -11.41 -6.14
C GLY A 416 4.08 -10.21 -5.75
N PRO A 417 2.77 -10.27 -6.06
CA PRO A 417 1.80 -9.20 -5.79
C PRO A 417 1.60 -8.93 -4.30
N ASP A 418 0.98 -7.80 -4.00
CA ASP A 418 0.50 -7.47 -2.67
C ASP A 418 -0.80 -8.23 -2.32
N GLY A 419 -1.21 -8.14 -1.05
CA GLY A 419 -2.52 -8.63 -0.62
C GLY A 419 -3.64 -7.76 -1.16
N PHE A 420 -4.66 -8.40 -1.76
CA PHE A 420 -5.75 -7.71 -2.41
C PHE A 420 -7.00 -8.57 -2.43
N TYR A 421 -8.16 -7.93 -2.29
CA TYR A 421 -9.45 -8.59 -2.46
C TYR A 421 -10.19 -8.02 -3.64
N LEU A 422 -10.99 -8.86 -4.33
CA LEU A 422 -11.80 -8.46 -5.46
C LEU A 422 -13.08 -9.29 -5.56
N ALA A 423 -14.19 -8.58 -5.84
CA ALA A 423 -15.47 -9.18 -6.23
C ALA A 423 -16.09 -8.41 -7.41
N CYS A 424 -16.64 -9.15 -8.37
CA CYS A 424 -17.36 -8.60 -9.52
C CYS A 424 -18.85 -8.90 -9.35
N LEU A 425 -19.66 -7.87 -9.23
CA LEU A 425 -21.08 -7.97 -8.97
C LEU A 425 -21.86 -7.49 -10.21
N ARG A 426 -22.66 -8.37 -10.79
CA ARG A 426 -23.53 -8.03 -11.91
C ARG A 426 -24.95 -7.74 -11.42
N LYS A 427 -25.53 -6.65 -11.91
CA LYS A 427 -26.91 -6.32 -11.66
C LYS A 427 -27.80 -7.04 -12.66
N GLU A 428 -28.60 -8.03 -12.19
CA GLU A 428 -29.54 -8.71 -13.06
C GLU A 428 -30.58 -7.75 -13.62
N SER A 429 -30.89 -7.93 -14.90
CA SER A 429 -32.06 -7.29 -15.47
C SER A 429 -33.27 -7.96 -14.79
N GLY A 430 -33.99 -7.24 -13.94
CA GLY A 430 -35.23 -7.79 -13.39
C GLY A 430 -36.08 -8.35 -14.53
N ALA A 431 -36.53 -9.57 -14.43
CA ALA A 431 -37.59 -10.04 -15.28
C ALA A 431 -38.75 -9.02 -15.07
N LEU A 432 -39.13 -8.34 -16.15
CA LEU A 432 -40.42 -7.60 -16.16
C LEU A 432 -41.46 -8.63 -15.78
N ALA A 433 -41.96 -8.56 -14.51
CA ALA A 433 -43.06 -9.36 -14.03
C ALA A 433 -44.34 -8.83 -14.65
#